data_a1e8c36a45a0a22c479622d5b1f06fd0
#
_entry.id   a1e8c36a45a0a22c479622d5b1f06fd0
#
_cell.length_a   1.000
_cell.length_b   1.000
_cell.length_c   1.000
_cell.angle_alpha   90.00
_cell.angle_beta   90.00
_cell.angle_gamma   90.00
#
_symmetry.space_group_name_H-M   'P 1'
#
loop_
_entity.id
_entity.type
_entity.pdbx_description
1 polymer ?
#
loop_
_entity_poly.entity_id
_entity_poly.type
_entity_poly.pdbx_seq_one_letter_code
_entity_poly.pdbx_strand_id
1 'polypeptide(L)'
;MLRLACYCCVALSVMLLAAAKPVVLDWDIMYTSAKPDGKNERRVIGVNGQWPPPVVYVDVGDTLTINANNKLDEPTSLHTHGLFQNGTNYYDGAVGATECGIPPNGSYTYRMNITQSGTFWIHSHYLAQYVDGLRTPLISKPAVEHYKYDEEVVLMLEAWYNRNSHDINDQLLSTSEATRLKSFLPTTLVNSRGGPDVNATKLSFTPGKKYRLRLLNVSGTGMIRFGIENHMLDVIELDGVDSEIKTVPSIQLSAGQRASVLVTAKNNVDYNYAYHADIYTDMQAGVERAELPYTGVVEYAPHAPLIAPTIIGQNKINTTMTWDFFDDIDMVPIEKLPAPGVNKWLPVEVRTAIYDDRKEHMAFNNRTYAPPLVPSLVTALTSGYQGWYPDVYGYKTYPVILDHLEDVEVAIFNTDTNSHPFHIHGHNFFIIVRGTIDKNPKNRKEAVQFPMRRDTITVPAQSYALVRFKADNPGIWMMHCHMQFHNEQGLALTFIEAPFQIINDTKLPDQLLKNCAALGIPTSGNAMGRKGLDLANDPHGPYPLAGF
;
A
#
# COMPACT_ATOMS: atom_id res chain seq x y z
N MET A 1 1.13 -36.38 63.78
CA MET A 1 1.28 -36.59 62.32
C MET A 1 0.16 -35.88 61.61
N LEU A 2 0.34 -34.63 61.25
CA LEU A 2 -0.62 -33.82 60.46
C LEU A 2 -0.22 -33.94 58.99
N ARG A 3 -1.13 -34.43 58.14
CA ARG A 3 -0.96 -34.38 56.69
C ARG A 3 -1.58 -33.08 56.20
N LEU A 4 -0.72 -32.17 55.66
CA LEU A 4 -1.12 -31.02 54.90
C LEU A 4 -1.44 -31.47 53.49
N ALA A 5 -2.73 -31.32 53.07
CA ALA A 5 -3.12 -31.47 51.68
C ALA A 5 -2.99 -30.14 50.98
N CYS A 6 -2.06 -30.08 50.03
CA CYS A 6 -1.86 -28.90 49.16
C CYS A 6 -2.85 -28.98 47.98
N TYR A 7 -3.88 -28.16 47.98
CA TYR A 7 -4.78 -27.97 46.81
C TYR A 7 -4.13 -27.01 45.85
N CYS A 8 -3.57 -27.52 44.76
CA CYS A 8 -3.21 -26.72 43.59
C CYS A 8 -4.50 -26.39 42.81
N CYS A 9 -4.98 -25.17 42.96
CA CYS A 9 -6.00 -24.63 42.04
C CYS A 9 -5.31 -24.30 40.72
N VAL A 10 -5.45 -25.15 39.72
CA VAL A 10 -5.14 -24.85 38.34
C VAL A 10 -6.28 -23.99 37.80
N ALA A 11 -6.10 -22.69 37.71
CA ALA A 11 -7.00 -21.82 37.00
C ALA A 11 -6.88 -22.11 35.49
N LEU A 12 -7.85 -22.86 34.95
CA LEU A 12 -8.01 -23.05 33.52
C LEU A 12 -8.52 -21.71 32.94
N SER A 13 -7.64 -20.91 32.39
CA SER A 13 -8.03 -19.76 31.57
C SER A 13 -8.64 -20.32 30.28
N VAL A 14 -9.97 -20.38 30.23
CA VAL A 14 -10.68 -20.64 29.00
C VAL A 14 -10.53 -19.39 28.13
N MET A 15 -9.56 -19.39 27.24
CA MET A 15 -9.56 -18.46 26.11
C MET A 15 -10.80 -18.80 25.28
N LEU A 16 -11.83 -17.99 25.35
CA LEU A 16 -12.91 -17.97 24.38
C LEU A 16 -12.28 -17.58 23.04
N LEU A 17 -11.84 -18.55 22.26
CA LEU A 17 -11.61 -18.37 20.84
C LEU A 17 -12.94 -17.93 20.25
N ALA A 18 -13.04 -16.68 19.84
CA ALA A 18 -14.17 -16.22 19.04
C ALA A 18 -14.29 -17.20 17.85
N ALA A 19 -15.47 -17.78 17.65
CA ALA A 19 -15.67 -18.70 16.54
C ALA A 19 -15.45 -17.91 15.24
N ALA A 20 -14.55 -18.40 14.38
CA ALA A 20 -14.31 -17.86 13.05
C ALA A 20 -15.65 -17.65 12.32
N LYS A 21 -15.89 -16.44 11.82
CA LYS A 21 -17.11 -16.08 11.11
C LYS A 21 -16.81 -15.93 9.62
N PRO A 22 -17.67 -16.42 8.73
CA PRO A 22 -17.60 -16.03 7.34
C PRO A 22 -18.08 -14.59 7.17
N VAL A 23 -17.24 -13.74 6.62
CA VAL A 23 -17.61 -12.40 6.14
C VAL A 23 -17.70 -12.50 4.62
N VAL A 24 -18.88 -12.35 4.06
CA VAL A 24 -19.13 -12.48 2.62
C VAL A 24 -19.57 -11.15 2.06
N LEU A 25 -18.87 -10.69 1.03
CA LEU A 25 -19.13 -9.45 0.30
C LEU A 25 -19.47 -9.79 -1.15
N ASP A 26 -20.64 -9.36 -1.61
CA ASP A 26 -21.03 -9.47 -3.01
C ASP A 26 -20.88 -8.09 -3.66
N TRP A 27 -19.86 -7.96 -4.52
CA TRP A 27 -19.45 -6.70 -5.12
C TRP A 27 -19.67 -6.67 -6.62
N ASP A 28 -20.60 -5.86 -7.08
CA ASP A 28 -20.69 -5.43 -8.46
C ASP A 28 -19.77 -4.20 -8.64
N ILE A 29 -18.62 -4.42 -9.24
CA ILE A 29 -17.62 -3.38 -9.53
C ILE A 29 -18.08 -2.66 -10.80
N MET A 30 -18.43 -1.38 -10.66
CA MET A 30 -19.09 -0.65 -11.74
C MET A 30 -18.75 0.83 -11.74
N TYR A 31 -18.93 1.46 -12.90
CA TYR A 31 -18.83 2.91 -12.98
C TYR A 31 -20.01 3.58 -12.29
N THR A 32 -19.72 4.67 -11.59
CA THR A 32 -20.68 5.61 -11.06
C THR A 32 -20.13 7.03 -11.24
N SER A 33 -20.83 8.03 -10.74
CA SER A 33 -20.45 9.44 -10.83
C SER A 33 -20.23 10.00 -9.44
N ALA A 34 -19.21 10.84 -9.28
CA ALA A 34 -18.92 11.51 -8.02
C ALA A 34 -18.34 12.92 -8.24
N LYS A 35 -18.58 13.77 -7.23
CA LYS A 35 -18.07 15.15 -7.17
C LYS A 35 -17.43 15.43 -5.82
N PRO A 36 -16.32 14.76 -5.47
CA PRO A 36 -15.77 14.77 -4.14
C PRO A 36 -15.17 16.11 -3.71
N ASP A 37 -14.64 16.89 -4.67
CA ASP A 37 -14.07 18.22 -4.45
C ASP A 37 -15.12 19.34 -4.44
N GLY A 38 -16.39 19.00 -4.64
CA GLY A 38 -17.49 19.95 -4.77
C GLY A 38 -17.47 20.80 -6.06
N LYS A 39 -16.46 20.63 -6.94
CA LYS A 39 -16.27 21.44 -8.16
C LYS A 39 -16.61 20.64 -9.41
N ASN A 40 -15.98 19.49 -9.59
CA ASN A 40 -16.03 18.73 -10.83
C ASN A 40 -16.63 17.34 -10.60
N GLU A 41 -17.67 17.03 -11.36
CA GLU A 41 -18.23 15.69 -11.43
C GLU A 41 -17.44 14.87 -12.45
N ARG A 42 -17.09 13.63 -12.10
CA ARG A 42 -16.47 12.70 -13.03
C ARG A 42 -16.92 11.26 -12.80
N ARG A 43 -16.71 10.43 -13.81
CA ARG A 43 -16.85 8.98 -13.70
C ARG A 43 -15.81 8.42 -12.72
N VAL A 44 -16.25 7.57 -11.81
CA VAL A 44 -15.43 6.84 -10.83
C VAL A 44 -15.80 5.37 -10.83
N ILE A 45 -14.94 4.53 -10.28
CA ILE A 45 -15.22 3.10 -10.08
C ILE A 45 -15.67 2.88 -8.64
N GLY A 46 -16.89 2.43 -8.49
CA GLY A 46 -17.52 2.13 -7.20
C GLY A 46 -17.93 0.66 -7.09
N VAL A 47 -18.60 0.34 -6.00
CA VAL A 47 -19.12 -1.00 -5.70
C VAL A 47 -20.61 -0.89 -5.40
N ASN A 48 -21.42 -1.74 -6.05
CA ASN A 48 -22.89 -1.78 -5.88
C ASN A 48 -23.55 -0.40 -6.08
N GLY A 49 -23.03 0.41 -7.03
CA GLY A 49 -23.51 1.75 -7.29
C GLY A 49 -23.11 2.83 -6.27
N GLN A 50 -22.34 2.47 -5.25
CA GLN A 50 -21.86 3.37 -4.21
C GLN A 50 -20.38 3.75 -4.42
N TRP A 51 -20.06 5.02 -4.23
CA TRP A 51 -18.68 5.52 -4.12
C TRP A 51 -18.57 6.54 -2.97
N PRO A 52 -17.52 6.52 -2.12
CA PRO A 52 -16.51 5.46 -2.04
C PRO A 52 -17.14 4.11 -1.64
N PRO A 53 -16.47 2.98 -1.94
CA PRO A 53 -16.89 1.68 -1.44
C PRO A 53 -16.89 1.68 0.10
N PRO A 54 -17.80 0.91 0.75
CA PRO A 54 -17.89 0.89 2.21
C PRO A 54 -16.63 0.30 2.86
N VAL A 55 -16.28 0.80 4.05
CA VAL A 55 -15.19 0.23 4.87
C VAL A 55 -15.52 -1.22 5.22
N VAL A 56 -14.53 -2.11 5.07
CA VAL A 56 -14.66 -3.53 5.40
C VAL A 56 -14.10 -3.77 6.80
N TYR A 57 -14.87 -4.46 7.64
CA TYR A 57 -14.47 -4.86 8.99
C TYR A 57 -14.47 -6.37 9.11
N VAL A 58 -13.39 -6.91 9.67
CA VAL A 58 -13.21 -8.34 9.97
C VAL A 58 -12.54 -8.49 11.34
N ASP A 59 -12.64 -9.67 11.93
CA ASP A 59 -11.88 -10.03 13.12
C ASP A 59 -10.77 -11.03 12.76
N VAL A 60 -9.66 -11.03 13.48
CA VAL A 60 -8.64 -12.09 13.36
C VAL A 60 -9.28 -13.45 13.61
N GLY A 61 -9.09 -14.39 12.70
CA GLY A 61 -9.71 -15.71 12.67
C GLY A 61 -10.87 -15.82 11.69
N ASP A 62 -11.44 -14.71 11.19
CA ASP A 62 -12.50 -14.73 10.20
C ASP A 62 -12.01 -15.23 8.83
N THR A 63 -12.97 -15.70 8.02
CA THR A 63 -12.73 -15.91 6.58
C THR A 63 -13.45 -14.83 5.80
N LEU A 64 -12.68 -13.97 5.14
CA LEU A 64 -13.22 -12.97 4.22
C LEU A 64 -13.39 -13.60 2.84
N THR A 65 -14.59 -13.47 2.28
CA THR A 65 -14.91 -13.86 0.90
C THR A 65 -15.45 -12.65 0.15
N ILE A 66 -14.84 -12.31 -0.99
CA ILE A 66 -15.30 -11.23 -1.85
C ILE A 66 -15.68 -11.84 -3.20
N ASN A 67 -16.97 -11.88 -3.50
CA ASN A 67 -17.49 -12.24 -4.80
C ASN A 67 -17.48 -11.00 -5.70
N ALA A 68 -16.42 -10.82 -6.45
CA ALA A 68 -16.22 -9.66 -7.31
C ALA A 68 -16.81 -9.93 -8.70
N ASN A 69 -17.82 -9.17 -9.11
CA ASN A 69 -18.43 -9.19 -10.43
C ASN A 69 -17.99 -7.94 -11.19
N ASN A 70 -17.30 -8.09 -12.28
CA ASN A 70 -16.83 -6.97 -13.09
C ASN A 70 -17.93 -6.48 -14.04
N LYS A 71 -18.46 -5.28 -13.79
CA LYS A 71 -19.42 -4.58 -14.66
C LYS A 71 -18.78 -3.43 -15.46
N LEU A 72 -17.44 -3.34 -15.43
CA LEU A 72 -16.69 -2.38 -16.23
C LEU A 72 -16.57 -2.89 -17.68
N ASP A 73 -16.13 -2.02 -18.56
CA ASP A 73 -15.81 -2.32 -19.97
C ASP A 73 -14.33 -2.73 -20.16
N GLU A 74 -13.58 -2.83 -19.06
CA GLU A 74 -12.17 -3.23 -19.01
C GLU A 74 -11.96 -4.29 -17.90
N PRO A 75 -10.84 -5.04 -17.91
CA PRO A 75 -10.51 -5.95 -16.83
C PRO A 75 -10.33 -5.21 -15.49
N THR A 76 -10.49 -5.95 -14.38
CA THR A 76 -10.25 -5.43 -13.03
C THR A 76 -9.68 -6.51 -12.13
N SER A 77 -9.20 -6.14 -10.95
CA SER A 77 -8.75 -7.07 -9.90
C SER A 77 -8.92 -6.44 -8.53
N LEU A 78 -8.75 -7.23 -7.48
CA LEU A 78 -8.75 -6.73 -6.10
C LEU A 78 -7.53 -7.26 -5.35
N HIS A 79 -6.67 -6.34 -4.93
CA HIS A 79 -5.55 -6.62 -4.03
C HIS A 79 -5.91 -6.21 -2.60
N THR A 80 -5.61 -7.08 -1.64
CA THR A 80 -5.78 -6.80 -0.20
C THR A 80 -4.43 -6.40 0.39
N HIS A 81 -4.10 -5.13 0.22
CA HIS A 81 -2.81 -4.56 0.57
C HIS A 81 -2.46 -4.75 2.05
N GLY A 82 -1.34 -5.41 2.30
CA GLY A 82 -0.78 -5.70 3.60
C GLY A 82 -1.16 -7.06 4.18
N LEU A 83 -2.14 -7.78 3.60
CA LEU A 83 -2.41 -9.16 3.99
C LEU A 83 -1.39 -10.11 3.35
N PHE A 84 -0.92 -11.09 4.13
CA PHE A 84 0.13 -12.02 3.69
C PHE A 84 -0.31 -13.01 2.63
N GLN A 85 -1.60 -13.31 2.52
CA GLN A 85 -2.13 -14.30 1.56
C GLN A 85 -1.40 -15.66 1.62
N ASN A 86 -0.94 -16.06 2.82
CA ASN A 86 -0.17 -17.28 3.01
C ASN A 86 -0.99 -18.51 2.57
N GLY A 87 -0.43 -19.28 1.63
CA GLY A 87 -1.08 -20.43 0.99
C GLY A 87 -2.21 -20.06 0.01
N THR A 88 -2.47 -18.78 -0.23
CA THR A 88 -3.54 -18.27 -1.11
C THR A 88 -3.04 -17.19 -2.07
N ASN A 89 -1.78 -17.26 -2.48
CA ASN A 89 -1.13 -16.27 -3.37
C ASN A 89 -1.94 -15.95 -4.64
N TYR A 90 -2.71 -16.92 -5.17
CA TYR A 90 -3.62 -16.71 -6.30
C TYR A 90 -4.81 -15.76 -6.01
N TYR A 91 -4.97 -15.29 -4.78
CA TYR A 91 -5.92 -14.24 -4.37
C TYR A 91 -5.25 -12.90 -4.05
N ASP A 92 -3.95 -12.77 -4.32
CA ASP A 92 -3.23 -11.51 -4.12
C ASP A 92 -3.74 -10.37 -5.01
N GLY A 93 -4.28 -10.71 -6.20
CA GLY A 93 -4.92 -9.75 -7.09
C GLY A 93 -3.95 -8.94 -7.97
N ALA A 94 -2.66 -9.24 -7.96
CA ALA A 94 -1.66 -8.59 -8.78
C ALA A 94 -1.70 -9.13 -10.22
N VAL A 95 -2.30 -8.37 -11.15
CA VAL A 95 -2.44 -8.77 -12.56
C VAL A 95 -1.07 -8.90 -13.22
N GLY A 96 -0.87 -10.00 -13.95
CA GLY A 96 0.42 -10.36 -14.56
C GLY A 96 1.38 -11.07 -13.62
N ALA A 97 1.22 -10.91 -12.30
CA ALA A 97 1.98 -11.70 -11.31
C ALA A 97 1.19 -12.93 -10.86
N THR A 98 0.02 -12.75 -10.26
CA THR A 98 -0.75 -13.85 -9.64
C THR A 98 -2.02 -14.23 -10.39
N GLU A 99 -2.58 -13.32 -11.19
CA GLU A 99 -3.83 -13.52 -11.95
C GLU A 99 -3.85 -12.77 -13.27
N CYS A 100 -4.85 -13.07 -14.12
CA CYS A 100 -5.06 -12.41 -15.41
C CYS A 100 -5.98 -11.18 -15.32
N GLY A 101 -6.59 -10.94 -14.17
CA GLY A 101 -7.69 -10.00 -14.00
C GLY A 101 -9.07 -10.63 -14.29
N ILE A 102 -10.11 -9.95 -13.85
CA ILE A 102 -11.50 -10.32 -14.07
C ILE A 102 -11.96 -9.67 -15.37
N PRO A 103 -12.33 -10.42 -16.41
CA PRO A 103 -12.75 -9.84 -17.69
C PRO A 103 -14.06 -9.07 -17.54
N PRO A 104 -14.41 -8.15 -18.49
CA PRO A 104 -15.72 -7.52 -18.55
C PRO A 104 -16.85 -8.56 -18.50
N ASN A 105 -17.84 -8.34 -17.62
CA ASN A 105 -18.95 -9.26 -17.29
C ASN A 105 -18.50 -10.61 -16.70
N GLY A 106 -17.22 -10.76 -16.33
CA GLY A 106 -16.70 -11.90 -15.59
C GLY A 106 -16.83 -11.73 -14.09
N SER A 107 -16.39 -12.75 -13.36
CA SER A 107 -16.35 -12.72 -11.89
C SER A 107 -15.11 -13.45 -11.37
N TYR A 108 -14.73 -13.12 -10.13
CA TYR A 108 -13.74 -13.87 -9.37
C TYR A 108 -14.09 -13.85 -7.88
N THR A 109 -13.93 -14.98 -7.20
CA THR A 109 -14.17 -15.07 -5.76
C THR A 109 -12.83 -15.12 -5.03
N TYR A 110 -12.48 -14.03 -4.40
CA TYR A 110 -11.33 -13.96 -3.49
C TYR A 110 -11.74 -14.53 -2.14
N ARG A 111 -10.93 -15.41 -1.57
CA ARG A 111 -11.19 -16.01 -0.26
C ARG A 111 -9.91 -16.09 0.54
N MET A 112 -9.90 -15.49 1.71
CA MET A 112 -8.72 -15.39 2.56
C MET A 112 -9.06 -15.58 4.04
N ASN A 113 -8.17 -16.25 4.77
CA ASN A 113 -8.26 -16.35 6.21
C ASN A 113 -7.53 -15.14 6.82
N ILE A 114 -8.18 -14.43 7.72
CA ILE A 114 -7.65 -13.24 8.36
C ILE A 114 -6.78 -13.67 9.55
N THR A 115 -5.48 -13.59 9.38
CA THR A 115 -4.49 -13.97 10.41
C THR A 115 -3.80 -12.77 11.04
N GLN A 116 -3.94 -11.58 10.46
CA GLN A 116 -3.29 -10.34 10.88
C GLN A 116 -4.34 -9.36 11.40
N SER A 117 -4.03 -8.66 12.49
CA SER A 117 -4.79 -7.50 12.95
C SER A 117 -4.14 -6.21 12.47
N GLY A 118 -4.94 -5.15 12.31
CA GLY A 118 -4.42 -3.83 11.96
C GLY A 118 -5.24 -3.10 10.90
N THR A 119 -4.59 -2.14 10.28
CA THR A 119 -5.16 -1.26 9.27
C THR A 119 -4.63 -1.64 7.90
N PHE A 120 -5.50 -2.19 7.07
CA PHE A 120 -5.24 -2.65 5.70
C PHE A 120 -6.20 -1.94 4.74
N TRP A 121 -6.12 -2.25 3.45
CA TRP A 121 -7.07 -1.74 2.47
C TRP A 121 -7.20 -2.66 1.27
N ILE A 122 -8.30 -2.54 0.56
CA ILE A 122 -8.60 -3.27 -0.67
C ILE A 122 -8.58 -2.27 -1.81
N HIS A 123 -7.87 -2.60 -2.90
CA HIS A 123 -7.87 -1.74 -4.08
C HIS A 123 -7.67 -2.55 -5.37
N SER A 124 -8.06 -1.98 -6.49
CA SER A 124 -7.70 -2.57 -7.79
C SER A 124 -6.18 -2.56 -7.98
N HIS A 125 -5.66 -3.66 -8.50
CA HIS A 125 -4.27 -3.78 -8.95
C HIS A 125 -4.18 -4.03 -10.46
N TYR A 126 -5.19 -3.56 -11.18
CA TYR A 126 -5.20 -3.51 -12.63
C TYR A 126 -4.95 -2.08 -13.10
N LEU A 127 -3.78 -1.83 -13.71
CA LEU A 127 -3.34 -0.49 -14.09
C LEU A 127 -3.57 0.51 -12.92
N ALA A 128 -3.93 1.74 -13.23
CA ALA A 128 -4.15 2.77 -12.21
C ALA A 128 -5.62 2.90 -11.76
N GLN A 129 -6.45 1.85 -11.86
CA GLN A 129 -7.89 1.90 -11.56
C GLN A 129 -8.21 2.36 -10.14
N TYR A 130 -7.37 2.05 -9.15
CA TYR A 130 -7.67 2.49 -7.79
C TYR A 130 -7.61 4.03 -7.64
N VAL A 131 -6.84 4.71 -8.49
CA VAL A 131 -6.82 6.19 -8.56
C VAL A 131 -8.18 6.72 -9.01
N ASP A 132 -8.92 5.93 -9.80
CA ASP A 132 -10.27 6.25 -10.25
C ASP A 132 -11.36 5.81 -9.27
N GLY A 133 -10.99 5.28 -8.11
CA GLY A 133 -11.93 5.13 -7.00
C GLY A 133 -12.11 3.73 -6.44
N LEU A 134 -11.65 2.66 -7.11
CA LEU A 134 -11.80 1.29 -6.62
C LEU A 134 -10.81 1.00 -5.48
N ARG A 135 -11.11 1.55 -4.31
CA ARG A 135 -10.33 1.41 -3.08
C ARG A 135 -11.20 1.59 -1.84
N THR A 136 -10.88 0.87 -0.77
CA THR A 136 -11.57 1.01 0.53
C THR A 136 -10.70 0.47 1.66
N PRO A 137 -10.81 1.01 2.90
CA PRO A 137 -10.15 0.46 4.07
C PRO A 137 -10.65 -0.94 4.40
N LEU A 138 -9.73 -1.79 4.88
CA LEU A 138 -10.00 -3.09 5.49
C LEU A 138 -9.42 -3.07 6.92
N ILE A 139 -10.30 -3.09 7.90
CA ILE A 139 -9.93 -3.05 9.31
C ILE A 139 -10.07 -4.44 9.89
N SER A 140 -8.96 -5.02 10.32
CA SER A 140 -8.93 -6.30 11.01
C SER A 140 -8.71 -6.08 12.50
N LYS A 141 -9.70 -6.51 13.31
CA LYS A 141 -9.64 -6.33 14.75
C LYS A 141 -8.93 -7.50 15.42
N PRO A 142 -8.00 -7.23 16.35
CA PRO A 142 -7.35 -8.29 17.12
C PRO A 142 -8.32 -8.90 18.13
N ALA A 143 -8.05 -10.13 18.56
CA ALA A 143 -8.80 -10.76 19.64
C ALA A 143 -8.63 -10.01 20.98
N VAL A 144 -7.48 -9.36 21.17
CA VAL A 144 -7.15 -8.53 22.35
C VAL A 144 -6.46 -7.27 21.87
N GLU A 145 -7.04 -6.12 22.17
CA GLU A 145 -6.46 -4.82 21.89
C GLU A 145 -5.30 -4.50 22.86
N HIS A 146 -4.17 -4.08 22.33
CA HIS A 146 -3.04 -3.64 23.15
C HIS A 146 -3.27 -2.27 23.79
N TYR A 147 -4.04 -1.39 23.13
CA TYR A 147 -4.27 -0.03 23.57
C TYR A 147 -5.74 0.22 23.90
N LYS A 148 -5.97 0.98 24.95
CA LYS A 148 -7.33 1.40 25.34
C LYS A 148 -7.67 2.73 24.70
N TYR A 149 -8.83 2.81 24.09
CA TYR A 149 -9.45 4.01 23.54
C TYR A 149 -10.98 3.90 23.68
N ASP A 150 -11.66 5.04 23.58
CA ASP A 150 -13.12 5.11 23.74
C ASP A 150 -13.83 4.95 22.40
N GLU A 151 -13.26 5.52 21.34
CA GLU A 151 -13.84 5.53 20.00
C GLU A 151 -12.75 5.38 18.93
N GLU A 152 -13.15 4.86 17.76
CA GLU A 152 -12.28 4.66 16.61
C GLU A 152 -12.83 5.39 15.38
N VAL A 153 -11.95 6.04 14.63
CA VAL A 153 -12.29 6.73 13.37
C VAL A 153 -11.31 6.32 12.29
N VAL A 154 -11.83 5.97 11.12
CA VAL A 154 -11.03 5.65 9.94
C VAL A 154 -10.97 6.88 9.03
N LEU A 155 -9.77 7.30 8.65
CA LEU A 155 -9.53 8.45 7.80
C LEU A 155 -8.70 8.04 6.57
N MET A 156 -9.36 7.95 5.42
CA MET A 156 -8.68 7.86 4.13
C MET A 156 -8.15 9.24 3.76
N LEU A 157 -6.86 9.33 3.51
CA LEU A 157 -6.16 10.52 3.02
C LEU A 157 -5.88 10.31 1.53
N GLU A 158 -6.29 11.24 0.68
CA GLU A 158 -6.34 11.01 -0.75
C GLU A 158 -5.83 12.22 -1.54
N ALA A 159 -5.04 11.96 -2.56
CA ALA A 159 -4.74 12.91 -3.64
C ALA A 159 -5.72 12.63 -4.80
N TRP A 160 -6.63 13.56 -5.06
CA TRP A 160 -7.67 13.43 -6.06
C TRP A 160 -7.36 14.20 -7.32
N TYR A 161 -7.53 13.57 -8.47
CA TYR A 161 -7.35 14.18 -9.78
C TYR A 161 -8.69 14.35 -10.49
N ASN A 162 -8.92 15.51 -11.12
CA ASN A 162 -10.12 15.78 -11.93
C ASN A 162 -10.08 15.15 -13.33
N ARG A 163 -9.15 14.24 -13.55
CA ARG A 163 -8.93 13.47 -14.78
C ARG A 163 -8.89 11.99 -14.42
N ASN A 164 -9.28 11.13 -15.36
CA ASN A 164 -9.13 9.70 -15.15
C ASN A 164 -7.66 9.27 -15.21
N SER A 165 -7.37 8.12 -14.65
CA SER A 165 -6.01 7.60 -14.53
C SER A 165 -5.36 7.28 -15.88
N HIS A 166 -6.14 6.84 -16.89
CA HIS A 166 -5.63 6.57 -18.23
C HIS A 166 -5.09 7.85 -18.89
N ASP A 167 -5.87 8.97 -18.85
CA ASP A 167 -5.42 10.24 -19.41
C ASP A 167 -4.15 10.78 -18.75
N ILE A 168 -4.01 10.53 -17.44
CA ILE A 168 -2.81 10.93 -16.69
C ILE A 168 -1.63 10.06 -17.13
N ASN A 169 -1.81 8.75 -17.20
CA ASN A 169 -0.77 7.80 -17.58
C ASN A 169 -0.31 8.04 -19.02
N ASP A 170 -1.23 8.23 -19.97
CA ASP A 170 -0.91 8.56 -21.37
C ASP A 170 -0.09 9.85 -21.47
N GLN A 171 -0.40 10.85 -20.64
CA GLN A 171 0.39 12.06 -20.58
C GLN A 171 1.81 11.81 -20.06
N LEU A 172 1.96 11.07 -18.97
CA LEU A 172 3.26 10.75 -18.37
C LEU A 172 4.13 9.90 -19.29
N LEU A 173 3.52 8.97 -20.02
CA LEU A 173 4.20 8.13 -21.03
C LEU A 173 4.32 8.81 -22.41
N SER A 174 3.95 10.07 -22.54
CA SER A 174 4.05 10.79 -23.83
C SER A 174 5.49 10.88 -24.32
N THR A 175 5.69 10.74 -25.62
CA THR A 175 6.98 10.98 -26.28
C THR A 175 7.37 12.47 -26.32
N SER A 176 6.42 13.38 -26.06
CA SER A 176 6.64 14.81 -25.99
C SER A 176 7.01 15.25 -24.57
N GLU A 177 8.21 15.73 -24.36
CA GLU A 177 8.66 16.28 -23.07
C GLU A 177 7.73 17.38 -22.55
N ALA A 178 7.32 18.31 -23.40
CA ALA A 178 6.38 19.37 -23.03
C ALA A 178 5.02 18.84 -22.56
N THR A 179 4.61 17.66 -23.04
CA THR A 179 3.39 17.00 -22.60
C THR A 179 3.58 16.31 -21.27
N ARG A 180 4.72 15.60 -21.08
CA ARG A 180 5.04 14.92 -19.81
C ARG A 180 5.16 15.90 -18.65
N LEU A 181 5.78 17.05 -18.89
CA LEU A 181 6.06 18.07 -17.86
C LEU A 181 4.83 18.91 -17.47
N LYS A 182 3.65 18.67 -18.04
CA LYS A 182 2.42 19.34 -17.58
C LYS A 182 2.10 18.92 -16.15
N SER A 183 1.99 19.91 -15.27
CA SER A 183 1.67 19.70 -13.87
C SER A 183 0.26 19.12 -13.70
N PHE A 184 0.12 18.15 -12.80
CA PHE A 184 -1.15 17.71 -12.24
C PHE A 184 -1.23 18.19 -10.80
N LEU A 185 -2.15 19.05 -10.51
CA LEU A 185 -2.41 19.49 -9.13
C LEU A 185 -3.56 18.67 -8.57
N PRO A 186 -3.28 17.70 -7.70
CA PRO A 186 -4.35 16.97 -7.04
C PRO A 186 -5.00 17.83 -5.96
N THR A 187 -6.28 17.59 -5.71
CA THR A 187 -7.01 18.11 -4.55
C THR A 187 -6.89 17.11 -3.41
N THR A 188 -6.59 17.57 -2.20
CA THR A 188 -6.61 16.69 -1.03
C THR A 188 -8.06 16.38 -0.64
N LEU A 189 -8.34 15.09 -0.43
CA LEU A 189 -9.60 14.64 0.15
C LEU A 189 -9.33 13.88 1.45
N VAL A 190 -10.32 13.91 2.34
CA VAL A 190 -10.40 13.04 3.52
C VAL A 190 -11.73 12.30 3.46
N ASN A 191 -11.69 10.96 3.51
CA ASN A 191 -12.87 10.10 3.33
C ASN A 191 -13.67 10.46 2.07
N SER A 192 -12.94 10.66 0.97
CA SER A 192 -13.50 10.99 -0.37
C SER A 192 -14.30 12.30 -0.40
N ARG A 193 -13.99 13.22 0.48
CA ARG A 193 -14.59 14.57 0.55
C ARG A 193 -13.50 15.62 0.68
N GLY A 194 -13.70 16.76 0.02
CA GLY A 194 -12.76 17.88 0.04
C GLY A 194 -13.46 19.17 -0.41
N GLY A 195 -12.65 20.20 -0.70
CA GLY A 195 -13.14 21.51 -1.11
C GLY A 195 -13.30 22.47 0.06
N PRO A 196 -14.02 23.58 -0.11
CA PRO A 196 -14.08 24.67 0.86
C PRO A 196 -14.94 24.37 2.10
N ASP A 197 -15.71 23.28 2.10
CA ASP A 197 -16.54 22.91 3.25
C ASP A 197 -15.70 22.17 4.32
N VAL A 198 -15.16 22.92 5.25
CA VAL A 198 -14.37 22.41 6.39
C VAL A 198 -15.16 21.46 7.31
N ASN A 199 -16.49 21.44 7.21
CA ASN A 199 -17.35 20.54 7.97
C ASN A 199 -17.63 19.22 7.27
N ALA A 200 -17.17 19.06 6.03
CA ALA A 200 -17.46 17.85 5.23
C ALA A 200 -16.97 16.55 5.91
N THR A 201 -15.90 16.64 6.71
CA THR A 201 -15.37 15.53 7.53
C THR A 201 -15.09 16.01 8.95
N LYS A 202 -16.12 16.46 9.62
CA LYS A 202 -16.01 16.87 11.03
C LYS A 202 -15.79 15.65 11.93
N LEU A 203 -14.82 15.79 12.85
CA LEU A 203 -14.57 14.84 13.94
C LEU A 203 -15.20 15.43 15.22
N SER A 204 -16.09 14.71 15.85
CA SER A 204 -16.70 15.15 17.11
C SER A 204 -15.98 14.53 18.29
N PHE A 205 -15.31 15.34 19.11
CA PHE A 205 -14.57 14.88 20.29
C PHE A 205 -15.31 15.21 21.58
N THR A 206 -15.49 14.21 22.41
CA THR A 206 -15.98 14.38 23.77
C THR A 206 -14.78 14.68 24.70
N PRO A 207 -14.84 15.72 25.54
CA PRO A 207 -13.75 16.04 26.45
C PRO A 207 -13.28 14.87 27.30
N GLY A 208 -11.96 14.70 27.38
CA GLY A 208 -11.30 13.66 28.15
C GLY A 208 -11.30 12.26 27.56
N LYS A 209 -12.07 11.99 26.48
CA LYS A 209 -12.03 10.71 25.77
C LYS A 209 -10.75 10.55 24.96
N LYS A 210 -10.39 9.31 24.70
CA LYS A 210 -9.27 8.92 23.84
C LYS A 210 -9.79 8.29 22.56
N TYR A 211 -9.32 8.80 21.42
CA TYR A 211 -9.72 8.40 20.09
C TYR A 211 -8.57 7.66 19.39
N ARG A 212 -8.85 6.52 18.76
CA ARG A 212 -7.95 5.90 17.78
C ARG A 212 -8.30 6.40 16.39
N LEU A 213 -7.39 7.14 15.76
CA LEU A 213 -7.53 7.54 14.36
C LEU A 213 -6.69 6.58 13.51
N ARG A 214 -7.33 5.85 12.60
CA ARG A 214 -6.67 5.01 11.59
C ARG A 214 -6.49 5.83 10.33
N LEU A 215 -5.26 6.18 10.04
CA LEU A 215 -4.87 7.01 8.90
C LEU A 215 -4.36 6.13 7.78
N LEU A 216 -4.93 6.26 6.58
CA LEU A 216 -4.52 5.52 5.39
C LEU A 216 -4.24 6.49 4.25
N ASN A 217 -3.02 6.51 3.70
CA ASN A 217 -2.79 7.22 2.46
C ASN A 217 -3.08 6.29 1.26
N VAL A 218 -4.25 6.46 0.67
CA VAL A 218 -4.73 5.68 -0.49
C VAL A 218 -4.56 6.44 -1.81
N SER A 219 -3.63 7.39 -1.86
CA SER A 219 -3.33 8.18 -3.05
C SER A 219 -2.61 7.37 -4.13
N GLY A 220 -2.81 7.72 -5.37
CA GLY A 220 -1.99 7.23 -6.49
C GLY A 220 -0.60 7.84 -6.54
N THR A 221 -0.40 8.98 -5.88
CA THR A 221 0.90 9.66 -5.75
C THR A 221 0.91 10.52 -4.49
N GLY A 222 2.10 10.88 -4.05
CA GLY A 222 2.29 11.88 -3.01
C GLY A 222 2.36 11.32 -1.59
N MET A 223 2.94 12.14 -0.75
CA MET A 223 2.95 12.00 0.70
C MET A 223 1.91 12.95 1.29
N ILE A 224 1.14 12.50 2.27
CA ILE A 224 0.18 13.35 2.97
C ILE A 224 0.64 13.51 4.41
N ARG A 225 0.71 14.76 4.85
CA ARG A 225 0.96 15.14 6.23
C ARG A 225 -0.36 15.29 6.96
N PHE A 226 -0.45 14.72 8.15
CA PHE A 226 -1.62 14.84 9.00
C PHE A 226 -1.24 15.34 10.39
N GLY A 227 -2.05 16.25 10.94
CA GLY A 227 -1.92 16.76 12.29
C GLY A 227 -3.17 17.49 12.75
N ILE A 228 -3.30 17.71 14.06
CA ILE A 228 -4.42 18.42 14.68
C ILE A 228 -3.87 19.57 15.52
N GLU A 229 -4.36 20.80 15.31
CA GLU A 229 -3.93 21.97 16.06
C GLU A 229 -4.02 21.74 17.57
N ASN A 230 -2.93 22.05 18.26
CA ASN A 230 -2.81 21.92 19.72
C ASN A 230 -3.03 20.50 20.29
N HIS A 231 -2.89 19.44 19.47
CA HIS A 231 -2.93 18.05 19.92
C HIS A 231 -1.65 17.32 19.54
N MET A 232 -1.27 16.37 20.36
CA MET A 232 -0.20 15.41 20.02
C MET A 232 -0.83 14.11 19.54
N LEU A 233 -0.10 13.41 18.70
CA LEU A 233 -0.45 12.11 18.13
C LEU A 233 0.44 11.05 18.76
N ASP A 234 -0.14 10.10 19.46
CA ASP A 234 0.57 8.92 19.99
C ASP A 234 0.50 7.81 18.93
N VAL A 235 1.55 7.65 18.14
CA VAL A 235 1.63 6.60 17.10
C VAL A 235 1.74 5.25 17.79
N ILE A 236 0.84 4.31 17.43
CA ILE A 236 0.71 2.99 18.06
C ILE A 236 0.75 1.84 17.07
N GLU A 237 0.60 2.08 15.77
CA GLU A 237 0.60 1.07 14.71
C GLU A 237 1.14 1.68 13.42
N LEU A 238 1.95 0.91 12.69
CA LEU A 238 2.35 1.23 11.31
C LEU A 238 2.13 -0.01 10.43
N ASP A 239 1.39 0.14 9.33
CA ASP A 239 1.12 -0.90 8.31
C ASP A 239 0.66 -2.25 8.92
N GLY A 240 -0.22 -2.22 9.94
CA GLY A 240 -0.73 -3.42 10.61
C GLY A 240 0.18 -3.98 11.72
N VAL A 241 1.29 -3.31 12.05
CA VAL A 241 2.20 -3.73 13.13
C VAL A 241 2.08 -2.78 14.32
N ASP A 242 1.58 -3.29 15.46
CA ASP A 242 1.51 -2.53 16.71
C ASP A 242 2.92 -2.21 17.24
N SER A 243 3.11 -1.00 17.76
CA SER A 243 4.40 -0.51 18.26
C SER A 243 4.28 0.14 19.63
N GLU A 244 5.38 0.23 20.37
CA GLU A 244 5.47 1.12 21.53
C GLU A 244 5.13 2.55 21.10
N ILE A 245 4.54 3.32 22.01
CA ILE A 245 4.05 4.69 21.71
C ILE A 245 5.20 5.61 21.32
N LYS A 246 5.04 6.28 20.17
CA LYS A 246 5.86 7.43 19.79
C LYS A 246 4.98 8.66 19.63
N THR A 247 5.14 9.63 20.51
CA THR A 247 4.36 10.88 20.51
C THR A 247 4.97 11.89 19.55
N VAL A 248 4.18 12.39 18.61
CA VAL A 248 4.59 13.37 17.59
C VAL A 248 3.53 14.45 17.40
N PRO A 249 3.89 15.66 16.93
CA PRO A 249 2.91 16.71 16.64
C PRO A 249 2.16 16.48 15.32
N SER A 250 2.78 15.76 14.39
CA SER A 250 2.21 15.41 13.10
C SER A 250 2.83 14.12 12.57
N ILE A 251 2.19 13.50 11.57
CA ILE A 251 2.70 12.30 10.90
C ILE A 251 2.64 12.50 9.39
N GLN A 252 3.55 11.82 8.67
CA GLN A 252 3.60 11.80 7.21
C GLN A 252 3.45 10.36 6.74
N LEU A 253 2.56 10.16 5.79
CA LEU A 253 2.31 8.87 5.17
C LEU A 253 2.44 9.01 3.66
N SER A 254 3.30 8.23 3.05
CA SER A 254 3.37 8.07 1.59
C SER A 254 2.24 7.16 1.11
N ALA A 255 1.98 7.17 -0.20
CA ALA A 255 1.02 6.28 -0.83
C ALA A 255 1.24 4.82 -0.39
N GLY A 256 0.18 4.13 0.00
CA GLY A 256 0.21 2.76 0.52
C GLY A 256 0.47 2.64 2.01
N GLN A 257 1.00 3.65 2.67
CA GLN A 257 1.30 3.60 4.11
C GLN A 257 0.06 3.84 4.98
N ARG A 258 0.04 3.17 6.15
CA ARG A 258 -1.00 3.33 7.17
C ARG A 258 -0.35 3.58 8.52
N ALA A 259 -1.09 4.26 9.37
CA ALA A 259 -0.75 4.42 10.78
C ALA A 259 -2.02 4.51 11.64
N SER A 260 -1.97 3.97 12.85
CA SER A 260 -2.94 4.32 13.90
C SER A 260 -2.29 5.23 14.91
N VAL A 261 -3.03 6.27 15.28
CA VAL A 261 -2.61 7.20 16.33
C VAL A 261 -3.69 7.32 17.40
N LEU A 262 -3.28 7.45 18.67
CA LEU A 262 -4.20 7.84 19.73
C LEU A 262 -4.15 9.35 19.90
N VAL A 263 -5.33 9.93 20.05
CA VAL A 263 -5.50 11.36 20.37
C VAL A 263 -6.34 11.47 21.63
N THR A 264 -5.79 12.12 22.65
CA THR A 264 -6.55 12.41 23.87
C THR A 264 -7.24 13.76 23.71
N ALA A 265 -8.57 13.75 23.77
CA ALA A 265 -9.37 14.95 23.72
C ALA A 265 -9.09 15.85 24.95
N LYS A 266 -9.07 17.17 24.71
CA LYS A 266 -8.89 18.15 25.80
C LYS A 266 -10.07 18.12 26.76
N ASN A 267 -9.85 18.55 28.00
CA ASN A 267 -10.88 18.57 29.02
C ASN A 267 -11.80 19.79 28.93
N ASN A 268 -11.40 20.84 28.19
CA ASN A 268 -12.20 22.05 28.01
C ASN A 268 -12.85 22.11 26.63
N VAL A 269 -13.91 22.89 26.51
CA VAL A 269 -14.70 23.08 25.27
C VAL A 269 -14.64 24.52 24.76
N ASP A 270 -13.63 25.28 25.19
CA ASP A 270 -13.52 26.72 24.86
C ASP A 270 -13.24 26.94 23.36
N TYR A 271 -12.66 25.93 22.71
CA TYR A 271 -12.27 25.99 21.29
C TYR A 271 -12.55 24.70 20.57
N ASN A 272 -12.83 24.82 19.27
CA ASN A 272 -12.69 23.77 18.29
C ASN A 272 -11.31 23.87 17.62
N TYR A 273 -10.80 22.79 17.03
CA TYR A 273 -9.45 22.75 16.46
C TYR A 273 -9.48 22.27 15.03
N ALA A 274 -8.70 22.91 14.17
CA ALA A 274 -8.49 22.40 12.82
C ALA A 274 -7.61 21.17 12.85
N TYR A 275 -7.90 20.20 11.97
CA TYR A 275 -6.92 19.21 11.54
C TYR A 275 -6.55 19.44 10.09
N HIS A 276 -5.36 19.00 9.73
CA HIS A 276 -4.81 19.19 8.39
C HIS A 276 -4.50 17.87 7.76
N ALA A 277 -4.83 17.75 6.47
CA ALA A 277 -4.27 16.77 5.55
C ALA A 277 -3.67 17.57 4.38
N ASP A 278 -2.35 17.58 4.25
CA ASP A 278 -1.63 18.38 3.26
C ASP A 278 -0.76 17.48 2.37
N ILE A 279 -0.97 17.54 1.05
CA ILE A 279 -0.14 16.84 0.09
C ILE A 279 1.23 17.52 0.04
N TYR A 280 2.25 16.75 0.38
CA TYR A 280 3.63 17.19 0.34
C TYR A 280 4.25 16.92 -1.03
N THR A 281 4.75 17.96 -1.65
CA THR A 281 5.10 17.97 -3.08
C THR A 281 6.56 17.65 -3.41
N ASP A 282 7.44 17.35 -2.43
CA ASP A 282 8.80 16.92 -2.74
C ASP A 282 8.89 15.54 -3.40
N MET A 283 7.75 14.86 -3.52
CA MET A 283 7.61 13.64 -4.32
C MET A 283 7.33 13.92 -5.81
N GLN A 284 7.25 15.18 -6.21
CA GLN A 284 7.07 15.60 -7.61
C GLN A 284 7.88 16.88 -7.87
N ALA A 285 9.06 16.73 -8.46
CA ALA A 285 9.89 17.88 -8.82
C ALA A 285 9.12 18.84 -9.75
N GLY A 286 9.13 20.14 -9.41
CA GLY A 286 8.55 21.20 -10.23
C GLY A 286 7.03 21.40 -10.08
N VAL A 287 6.36 20.67 -9.20
CA VAL A 287 4.95 20.92 -8.87
C VAL A 287 4.89 21.98 -7.77
N GLU A 288 4.44 23.18 -8.12
CA GLU A 288 4.03 24.15 -7.11
C GLU A 288 2.88 23.54 -6.29
N ARG A 289 2.83 23.89 -4.99
CA ARG A 289 1.85 23.35 -4.03
C ARG A 289 0.45 23.21 -4.64
N ALA A 290 -0.17 22.04 -4.40
CA ALA A 290 -1.60 21.85 -4.61
C ALA A 290 -2.42 23.02 -4.03
N GLU A 291 -3.61 23.25 -4.58
CA GLU A 291 -4.62 24.11 -3.98
C GLU A 291 -4.67 23.83 -2.47
N LEU A 292 -5.02 24.81 -1.67
CA LEU A 292 -5.02 24.85 -0.20
C LEU A 292 -5.12 23.47 0.49
N PRO A 293 -4.31 23.20 1.54
CA PRO A 293 -4.39 21.95 2.28
C PRO A 293 -5.83 21.73 2.74
N TYR A 294 -6.28 20.48 2.68
CA TYR A 294 -7.57 20.14 3.27
C TYR A 294 -7.53 20.44 4.76
N THR A 295 -8.51 21.21 5.23
CA THR A 295 -8.66 21.53 6.65
C THR A 295 -10.04 21.07 7.08
N GLY A 296 -10.09 20.13 8.04
CA GLY A 296 -11.32 19.71 8.70
C GLY A 296 -11.38 20.24 10.13
N VAL A 297 -12.45 19.91 10.84
CA VAL A 297 -12.70 20.40 12.19
C VAL A 297 -12.78 19.25 13.18
N VAL A 298 -12.03 19.35 14.28
CA VAL A 298 -12.27 18.61 15.52
C VAL A 298 -13.17 19.47 16.39
N GLU A 299 -14.44 19.10 16.48
CA GLU A 299 -15.47 19.83 17.22
C GLU A 299 -15.60 19.30 18.65
N TYR A 300 -15.48 20.21 19.61
CA TYR A 300 -15.74 20.00 21.03
C TYR A 300 -17.09 20.57 21.44
N ALA A 301 -17.46 21.73 20.87
CA ALA A 301 -18.75 22.35 21.08
C ALA A 301 -19.23 23.09 19.83
N PRO A 302 -20.54 23.05 19.49
CA PRO A 302 -21.08 23.55 18.22
C PRO A 302 -20.78 25.01 17.90
N HIS A 303 -20.55 25.86 18.88
CA HIS A 303 -20.35 27.30 18.70
C HIS A 303 -19.01 27.81 19.23
N ALA A 304 -18.12 26.92 19.66
CA ALA A 304 -16.80 27.32 20.11
C ALA A 304 -15.96 27.86 18.92
N PRO A 305 -15.14 28.91 19.15
CA PRO A 305 -14.29 29.45 18.10
C PRO A 305 -13.27 28.40 17.61
N LEU A 306 -13.00 28.42 16.31
CA LEU A 306 -12.05 27.50 15.67
C LEU A 306 -10.61 28.02 15.77
N ILE A 307 -9.73 27.25 16.38
CA ILE A 307 -8.29 27.44 16.23
C ILE A 307 -7.88 26.76 14.92
N ALA A 308 -7.54 27.58 13.94
CA ALA A 308 -7.10 27.16 12.63
C ALA A 308 -5.77 27.85 12.28
N PRO A 309 -4.96 27.25 11.41
CA PRO A 309 -3.77 27.91 10.91
C PRO A 309 -4.13 29.12 10.07
N THR A 310 -3.20 30.05 10.01
CA THR A 310 -3.31 31.22 9.15
C THR A 310 -2.37 31.06 7.96
N ILE A 311 -2.87 31.27 6.74
CA ILE A 311 -2.02 31.32 5.57
C ILE A 311 -1.27 32.64 5.58
N ILE A 312 0.07 32.59 5.71
CA ILE A 312 0.94 33.77 5.66
C ILE A 312 1.70 33.77 4.34
N GLY A 313 1.27 34.61 3.38
CA GLY A 313 1.92 34.77 2.08
C GLY A 313 1.76 33.57 1.14
N GLN A 314 2.47 33.62 0.01
CA GLN A 314 2.46 32.48 -0.93
C GLN A 314 3.10 31.26 -0.24
N ASN A 315 2.29 30.23 0.03
CA ASN A 315 2.71 28.91 0.48
C ASN A 315 3.28 28.77 1.91
N LYS A 316 3.07 29.72 2.83
CA LYS A 316 3.44 29.55 4.23
C LYS A 316 2.20 29.42 5.11
N ILE A 317 2.12 28.33 5.84
CA ILE A 317 1.05 28.08 6.84
C ILE A 317 1.63 28.38 8.21
N ASN A 318 1.00 29.32 8.95
CA ASN A 318 1.29 29.50 10.37
C ASN A 318 0.42 28.52 11.15
N THR A 319 1.04 27.52 11.73
CA THR A 319 0.39 26.45 12.48
C THR A 319 1.11 26.23 13.80
N THR A 320 0.41 25.73 14.81
CA THR A 320 1.01 25.30 16.08
C THR A 320 1.75 23.96 15.94
N MET A 321 1.64 23.30 14.77
CA MET A 321 2.30 22.03 14.49
C MET A 321 3.67 22.23 13.89
N THR A 322 4.64 21.42 14.29
CA THR A 322 5.89 21.25 13.57
C THR A 322 5.71 20.13 12.55
N TRP A 323 6.26 20.34 11.36
CA TRP A 323 6.19 19.39 10.24
C TRP A 323 7.54 18.68 10.07
N ASP A 324 8.10 18.20 11.17
CA ASP A 324 9.33 17.39 11.11
C ASP A 324 9.05 16.04 10.45
N PHE A 325 10.05 15.53 9.73
CA PHE A 325 9.92 14.22 9.11
C PHE A 325 9.72 13.14 10.19
N PHE A 326 8.63 12.39 10.07
CA PHE A 326 8.39 11.23 10.93
C PHE A 326 9.33 10.09 10.55
N ASP A 327 10.26 9.78 11.42
CA ASP A 327 11.20 8.68 11.23
C ASP A 327 10.76 7.47 12.07
N ASP A 328 10.50 6.36 11.39
CA ASP A 328 10.04 5.11 11.99
C ASP A 328 11.16 4.13 12.36
N ILE A 329 12.42 4.49 12.06
CA ILE A 329 13.57 3.57 12.24
C ILE A 329 13.88 3.26 13.71
N ASP A 330 13.51 4.14 14.63
CA ASP A 330 13.70 4.00 16.08
C ASP A 330 12.45 3.47 16.80
N MET A 331 11.38 3.16 16.06
CA MET A 331 10.18 2.56 16.65
C MET A 331 10.39 1.07 16.96
N VAL A 332 9.78 0.63 18.06
CA VAL A 332 9.87 -0.74 18.56
C VAL A 332 8.50 -1.41 18.44
N PRO A 333 8.36 -2.51 17.70
CA PRO A 333 7.12 -3.28 17.69
C PRO A 333 6.78 -3.85 19.07
N ILE A 334 5.50 -4.00 19.40
CA ILE A 334 5.05 -4.71 20.61
C ILE A 334 5.55 -6.16 20.57
N GLU A 335 5.40 -6.80 19.42
CA GLU A 335 5.98 -8.11 19.18
C GLU A 335 7.46 -7.96 18.81
N LYS A 336 8.34 -8.17 19.78
CA LYS A 336 9.79 -7.99 19.68
C LYS A 336 10.45 -9.16 18.97
N LEU A 337 10.43 -9.14 17.62
CA LEU A 337 11.13 -10.12 16.79
C LEU A 337 12.50 -9.56 16.37
N PRO A 338 13.56 -10.37 16.40
CA PRO A 338 14.83 -9.99 15.82
C PRO A 338 14.73 -9.98 14.30
N ALA A 339 15.45 -9.08 13.65
CA ALA A 339 15.57 -9.13 12.20
C ALA A 339 16.26 -10.41 11.73
N PRO A 340 15.86 -10.98 10.57
CA PRO A 340 16.54 -12.15 9.99
C PRO A 340 17.99 -11.82 9.61
N GLY A 341 18.80 -12.87 9.41
CA GLY A 341 20.16 -12.76 8.87
C GLY A 341 20.17 -12.22 7.44
N VAL A 342 21.28 -12.50 6.73
CA VAL A 342 21.40 -12.18 5.30
C VAL A 342 22.03 -13.37 4.60
N ASN A 343 21.24 -14.12 3.84
CA ASN A 343 21.71 -15.15 2.92
C ASN A 343 21.78 -14.60 1.49
N LYS A 344 20.84 -13.72 1.16
CA LYS A 344 20.75 -13.08 -0.15
C LYS A 344 20.75 -11.57 -0.01
N TRP A 345 21.66 -10.92 -0.73
CA TRP A 345 21.73 -9.48 -0.84
C TRP A 345 21.26 -9.04 -2.23
N LEU A 346 20.25 -8.18 -2.26
CA LEU A 346 19.62 -7.69 -3.50
C LEU A 346 19.72 -6.18 -3.57
N PRO A 347 20.73 -5.62 -4.27
CA PRO A 347 20.78 -4.18 -4.53
C PRO A 347 19.85 -3.81 -5.67
N VAL A 348 19.00 -2.82 -5.44
CA VAL A 348 18.13 -2.21 -6.46
C VAL A 348 18.34 -0.70 -6.45
N GLU A 349 18.57 -0.14 -7.62
CA GLU A 349 18.77 1.29 -7.81
C GLU A 349 17.62 1.84 -8.65
N VAL A 350 16.98 2.90 -8.14
CA VAL A 350 15.91 3.62 -8.86
C VAL A 350 16.52 4.42 -9.99
N ARG A 351 15.99 4.25 -11.18
CA ARG A 351 16.42 4.93 -12.40
C ARG A 351 15.22 5.45 -13.18
N THR A 352 15.38 6.63 -13.75
CA THR A 352 14.45 7.21 -14.72
C THR A 352 15.21 7.46 -16.01
N ALA A 353 14.70 7.00 -17.15
CA ALA A 353 15.34 7.14 -18.43
C ALA A 353 14.33 7.16 -19.58
N ILE A 354 14.71 7.81 -20.70
CA ILE A 354 14.01 7.72 -21.98
C ILE A 354 14.57 6.49 -22.72
N TYR A 355 13.71 5.57 -23.10
CA TYR A 355 14.07 4.34 -23.82
C TYR A 355 13.87 4.51 -25.35
N ASP A 356 14.17 3.45 -26.13
CA ASP A 356 14.09 3.49 -27.60
C ASP A 356 12.68 3.77 -28.13
N ASP A 357 11.64 3.45 -27.36
CA ASP A 357 10.26 3.82 -27.67
C ASP A 357 9.97 5.32 -27.46
N ARG A 358 10.99 6.10 -27.09
CA ARG A 358 10.96 7.52 -26.78
C ARG A 358 10.04 7.90 -25.62
N LYS A 359 9.64 6.94 -24.80
CA LYS A 359 8.87 7.16 -23.57
C LYS A 359 9.80 7.20 -22.37
N GLU A 360 9.39 7.97 -21.37
CA GLU A 360 10.05 7.95 -20.07
C GLU A 360 9.57 6.75 -19.27
N HIS A 361 10.51 5.93 -18.85
CA HIS A 361 10.27 4.78 -18.00
C HIS A 361 11.04 4.89 -16.70
N MET A 362 10.50 4.28 -15.66
CA MET A 362 11.21 4.03 -14.43
C MET A 362 11.70 2.58 -14.38
N ALA A 363 12.77 2.35 -13.64
CA ALA A 363 13.41 1.05 -13.63
C ALA A 363 14.12 0.77 -12.32
N PHE A 364 14.23 -0.50 -11.94
CA PHE A 364 15.27 -0.98 -11.04
C PHE A 364 16.48 -1.48 -11.85
N ASN A 365 17.69 -0.96 -11.56
CA ASN A 365 18.93 -1.38 -12.22
C ASN A 365 18.85 -1.37 -13.75
N ASN A 366 18.27 -0.32 -14.35
CA ASN A 366 18.03 -0.18 -15.80
C ASN A 366 17.09 -1.26 -16.41
N ARG A 367 16.32 -1.97 -15.60
CA ARG A 367 15.30 -2.90 -16.05
C ARG A 367 13.91 -2.35 -15.69
N THR A 368 13.20 -1.87 -16.70
CA THR A 368 11.81 -1.45 -16.55
C THR A 368 10.91 -2.68 -16.53
N TYR A 369 9.98 -2.72 -15.59
CA TYR A 369 9.00 -3.79 -15.49
C TYR A 369 7.92 -3.65 -16.56
N ALA A 370 7.50 -4.79 -17.11
CA ALA A 370 6.26 -4.91 -17.84
C ALA A 370 5.61 -6.26 -17.48
N PRO A 371 4.28 -6.30 -17.30
CA PRO A 371 3.59 -7.55 -16.99
C PRO A 371 3.77 -8.55 -18.13
N PRO A 372 4.00 -9.86 -17.83
CA PRO A 372 4.09 -10.89 -18.85
C PRO A 372 2.71 -11.18 -19.45
N LEU A 373 2.67 -11.82 -20.62
CA LEU A 373 1.39 -12.28 -21.19
C LEU A 373 0.73 -13.34 -20.29
N VAL A 374 1.50 -14.32 -19.81
CA VAL A 374 1.04 -15.34 -18.86
C VAL A 374 1.44 -14.92 -17.45
N PRO A 375 0.53 -14.84 -16.49
CA PRO A 375 0.87 -14.50 -15.11
C PRO A 375 1.99 -15.38 -14.56
N SER A 376 2.93 -14.78 -13.85
CA SER A 376 4.12 -15.48 -13.35
C SER A 376 3.76 -16.69 -12.46
N LEU A 377 2.66 -16.66 -11.72
CA LEU A 377 2.18 -17.81 -10.94
C LEU A 377 1.76 -18.99 -11.84
N VAL A 378 1.07 -18.70 -12.94
CA VAL A 378 0.70 -19.72 -13.95
C VAL A 378 1.95 -20.31 -14.60
N THR A 379 2.93 -19.45 -14.94
CA THR A 379 4.23 -19.88 -15.46
C THR A 379 4.96 -20.79 -14.47
N ALA A 380 5.04 -20.41 -13.19
CA ALA A 380 5.68 -21.23 -12.14
C ALA A 380 5.07 -22.63 -12.04
N LEU A 381 3.74 -22.73 -12.09
CA LEU A 381 3.01 -23.99 -11.94
C LEU A 381 3.02 -24.88 -13.19
N THR A 382 3.22 -24.31 -14.37
CA THR A 382 3.06 -25.04 -15.64
C THR A 382 4.33 -25.25 -16.43
N SER A 383 5.46 -24.62 -16.01
CA SER A 383 6.78 -24.80 -16.64
C SER A 383 7.60 -25.95 -16.04
N GLY A 384 7.06 -26.67 -15.06
CA GLY A 384 7.75 -27.76 -14.36
C GLY A 384 9.06 -27.28 -13.71
N TYR A 385 10.14 -28.07 -13.82
CA TYR A 385 11.44 -27.68 -13.24
C TYR A 385 12.01 -26.38 -13.83
N GLN A 386 11.55 -25.93 -14.99
CA GLN A 386 11.98 -24.66 -15.58
C GLN A 386 11.46 -23.44 -14.81
N GLY A 387 10.41 -23.58 -14.00
CA GLY A 387 9.95 -22.55 -13.09
C GLY A 387 10.99 -22.08 -12.05
N TRP A 388 12.13 -22.76 -11.96
CA TRP A 388 13.26 -22.35 -11.11
C TRP A 388 14.25 -21.43 -11.84
N TYR A 389 14.07 -21.24 -13.11
CA TYR A 389 14.93 -20.37 -13.90
C TYR A 389 14.24 -19.03 -14.15
N PRO A 390 14.90 -17.91 -13.84
CA PRO A 390 14.31 -16.58 -14.03
C PRO A 390 13.87 -16.32 -15.48
N ASP A 391 14.56 -16.93 -16.45
CA ASP A 391 14.32 -16.67 -17.88
C ASP A 391 12.90 -17.03 -18.34
N VAL A 392 12.23 -18.02 -17.71
CA VAL A 392 10.86 -18.42 -18.14
C VAL A 392 9.81 -17.36 -17.85
N TYR A 393 10.08 -16.44 -16.91
CA TYR A 393 9.15 -15.39 -16.51
C TYR A 393 9.22 -14.14 -17.38
N GLY A 394 10.17 -14.10 -18.33
CA GLY A 394 10.41 -12.94 -19.18
C GLY A 394 11.35 -11.91 -18.57
N TYR A 395 12.12 -11.25 -19.43
CA TYR A 395 13.16 -10.30 -18.97
C TYR A 395 12.59 -9.16 -18.16
N LYS A 396 11.45 -8.59 -18.60
CA LYS A 396 10.88 -7.39 -18.00
C LYS A 396 10.10 -7.61 -16.71
N THR A 397 9.77 -8.84 -16.34
CA THR A 397 9.19 -9.11 -15.02
C THR A 397 10.19 -8.92 -13.89
N TYR A 398 11.48 -8.76 -14.24
CA TYR A 398 12.61 -8.70 -13.30
C TYR A 398 12.50 -9.80 -12.22
N PRO A 399 12.50 -11.09 -12.63
CA PRO A 399 12.26 -12.16 -11.70
C PRO A 399 13.47 -12.40 -10.80
N VAL A 400 13.23 -12.48 -9.49
CA VAL A 400 14.22 -12.81 -8.47
C VAL A 400 13.79 -14.10 -7.78
N ILE A 401 14.52 -15.18 -8.02
CA ILE A 401 14.25 -16.46 -7.38
C ILE A 401 14.74 -16.42 -5.93
N LEU A 402 13.87 -16.79 -4.99
CA LEU A 402 14.19 -16.91 -3.56
C LEU A 402 14.00 -18.37 -3.13
N ASP A 403 14.97 -18.88 -2.38
CA ASP A 403 14.85 -20.20 -1.76
C ASP A 403 13.92 -20.11 -0.53
N HIS A 404 13.24 -21.23 -0.23
CA HIS A 404 12.39 -21.29 0.96
C HIS A 404 13.18 -21.05 2.23
N LEU A 405 12.67 -20.15 3.10
CA LEU A 405 13.29 -19.70 4.36
C LEU A 405 14.61 -18.94 4.16
N GLU A 406 14.92 -18.46 2.96
CA GLU A 406 16.08 -17.61 2.71
C GLU A 406 15.91 -16.25 3.42
N ASP A 407 16.97 -15.79 4.09
CA ASP A 407 17.03 -14.47 4.70
C ASP A 407 17.49 -13.45 3.66
N VAL A 408 16.59 -12.55 3.26
CA VAL A 408 16.80 -11.60 2.15
C VAL A 408 17.01 -10.19 2.69
N GLU A 409 18.08 -9.53 2.23
CA GLU A 409 18.27 -8.08 2.41
C GLU A 409 18.12 -7.38 1.07
N VAL A 410 17.14 -6.48 0.97
CA VAL A 410 17.00 -5.57 -0.18
C VAL A 410 17.63 -4.24 0.16
N ALA A 411 18.62 -3.84 -0.63
CA ALA A 411 19.28 -2.54 -0.55
C ALA A 411 18.69 -1.61 -1.62
N ILE A 412 17.83 -0.69 -1.21
CA ILE A 412 17.12 0.22 -2.12
C ILE A 412 17.88 1.53 -2.18
N PHE A 413 18.48 1.83 -3.33
CA PHE A 413 19.17 3.09 -3.60
C PHE A 413 18.28 4.00 -4.43
N ASN A 414 17.81 5.09 -3.83
CA ASN A 414 17.04 6.11 -4.54
C ASN A 414 17.96 7.23 -5.02
N THR A 415 18.39 7.15 -6.28
CA THR A 415 19.21 8.16 -6.95
C THR A 415 18.37 9.25 -7.63
N ASP A 416 17.05 9.15 -7.57
CA ASP A 416 16.13 10.16 -8.11
C ASP A 416 16.07 11.41 -7.20
N THR A 417 15.54 12.49 -7.75
CA THR A 417 15.29 13.76 -7.06
C THR A 417 13.98 13.75 -6.25
N ASN A 418 13.18 12.69 -6.38
CA ASN A 418 11.91 12.50 -5.69
C ASN A 418 12.00 11.37 -4.66
N SER A 419 11.16 11.42 -3.63
CA SER A 419 11.00 10.33 -2.68
C SER A 419 10.10 9.23 -3.29
N HIS A 420 10.37 7.96 -2.98
CA HIS A 420 9.57 6.82 -3.47
C HIS A 420 9.14 5.91 -2.31
N PRO A 421 7.83 5.57 -2.19
CA PRO A 421 7.35 4.50 -1.32
C PRO A 421 7.48 3.14 -2.04
N PHE A 422 8.16 2.18 -1.43
CA PHE A 422 8.29 0.82 -1.95
C PHE A 422 7.49 -0.15 -1.10
N HIS A 423 6.63 -0.91 -1.76
CA HIS A 423 5.79 -1.94 -1.18
C HIS A 423 6.25 -3.33 -1.60
N ILE A 424 6.20 -4.29 -0.68
CA ILE A 424 6.43 -5.71 -0.95
C ILE A 424 5.15 -6.47 -0.60
N HIS A 425 4.58 -7.17 -1.58
CA HIS A 425 3.42 -8.03 -1.39
C HIS A 425 3.77 -9.23 -0.51
N GLY A 426 2.80 -9.72 0.24
CA GLY A 426 2.89 -10.96 1.02
C GLY A 426 3.81 -10.93 2.24
N HIS A 427 4.49 -9.83 2.53
CA HIS A 427 5.48 -9.72 3.60
C HIS A 427 5.42 -8.42 4.37
N ASN A 428 5.81 -8.49 5.65
CA ASN A 428 6.32 -7.35 6.39
C ASN A 428 7.85 -7.46 6.50
N PHE A 429 8.57 -6.48 6.02
CA PHE A 429 10.02 -6.39 6.14
C PHE A 429 10.43 -5.57 7.36
N PHE A 430 11.61 -5.87 7.89
CA PHE A 430 12.28 -5.13 8.95
C PHE A 430 13.04 -3.96 8.35
N ILE A 431 12.88 -2.75 8.91
CA ILE A 431 13.67 -1.58 8.52
C ILE A 431 15.01 -1.65 9.25
N ILE A 432 16.12 -1.79 8.52
CA ILE A 432 17.45 -2.01 9.13
C ILE A 432 18.29 -0.75 9.15
N VAL A 433 18.35 -0.04 8.03
CA VAL A 433 19.17 1.17 7.86
C VAL A 433 18.46 2.17 6.98
N ARG A 434 18.64 3.44 7.28
CA ARG A 434 18.38 4.57 6.38
C ARG A 434 19.62 5.46 6.30
N GLY A 435 19.91 6.00 5.13
CA GLY A 435 21.04 6.90 4.95
C GLY A 435 20.97 7.69 3.65
N THR A 436 21.83 8.70 3.53
CA THR A 436 21.96 9.49 2.30
C THR A 436 23.07 8.92 1.41
N ILE A 437 22.95 9.11 0.09
CA ILE A 437 23.91 8.59 -0.90
C ILE A 437 25.27 9.29 -0.80
N ASP A 438 25.33 10.46 -0.20
CA ASP A 438 26.58 11.23 0.04
C ASP A 438 27.59 10.48 0.94
N LYS A 439 27.20 9.31 1.46
CA LYS A 439 28.03 8.46 2.34
C LYS A 439 28.47 9.15 3.62
N ASN A 440 27.85 10.26 4.00
CA ASN A 440 28.12 10.90 5.28
C ASN A 440 27.61 10.00 6.42
N PRO A 441 28.47 9.46 7.28
CA PRO A 441 28.06 8.54 8.36
C PRO A 441 27.11 9.20 9.37
N LYS A 442 27.08 10.51 9.47
CA LYS A 442 26.13 11.25 10.32
C LYS A 442 24.69 11.19 9.80
N ASN A 443 24.52 10.94 8.50
CA ASN A 443 23.22 10.79 7.84
C ASN A 443 22.77 9.33 7.73
N ARG A 444 23.52 8.40 8.33
CA ARG A 444 23.16 6.99 8.43
C ARG A 444 22.54 6.71 9.80
N LYS A 445 21.34 6.18 9.80
CA LYS A 445 20.65 5.69 11.00
C LYS A 445 20.48 4.19 10.90
N GLU A 446 20.76 3.52 11.99
CA GLU A 446 20.54 2.08 12.14
C GLU A 446 19.35 1.84 13.07
N ALA A 447 18.63 0.76 12.80
CA ALA A 447 17.49 0.37 13.62
C ALA A 447 17.93 -0.02 15.04
N VAL A 448 16.98 0.02 15.94
CA VAL A 448 17.09 -0.50 17.30
C VAL A 448 17.15 -2.04 17.30
N GLN A 449 17.40 -2.65 18.46
CA GLN A 449 17.54 -4.12 18.60
C GLN A 449 16.37 -4.93 18.02
N PHE A 450 15.15 -4.41 18.12
CA PHE A 450 13.94 -4.98 17.52
C PHE A 450 13.37 -4.00 16.50
N PRO A 451 13.81 -4.10 15.25
CA PRO A 451 13.46 -3.12 14.24
C PRO A 451 11.96 -3.08 13.92
N MET A 452 11.45 -1.89 13.59
CA MET A 452 10.10 -1.74 13.09
C MET A 452 9.90 -2.54 11.81
N ARG A 453 8.72 -3.15 11.68
CA ARG A 453 8.29 -3.88 10.49
C ARG A 453 7.19 -3.11 9.77
N ARG A 454 7.24 -3.13 8.44
CA ARG A 454 6.26 -2.50 7.55
C ARG A 454 6.14 -3.30 6.27
N ASP A 455 5.07 -3.07 5.51
CA ASP A 455 4.96 -3.57 4.14
C ASP A 455 5.31 -2.48 3.09
N THR A 456 5.35 -1.21 3.51
CA THR A 456 5.65 -0.06 2.63
C THR A 456 6.64 0.89 3.28
N ILE A 457 7.78 1.16 2.63
CA ILE A 457 8.84 2.06 3.12
C ILE A 457 9.06 3.23 2.18
N THR A 458 9.10 4.45 2.72
CA THR A 458 9.53 5.64 1.96
C THR A 458 11.04 5.74 1.96
N VAL A 459 11.63 5.80 0.77
CA VAL A 459 13.05 6.12 0.57
C VAL A 459 13.14 7.53 0.01
N PRO A 460 13.62 8.51 0.80
CA PRO A 460 13.74 9.90 0.35
C PRO A 460 14.64 10.05 -0.88
N ALA A 461 14.52 11.19 -1.56
CA ALA A 461 15.43 11.59 -2.64
C ALA A 461 16.90 11.47 -2.22
N GLN A 462 17.78 11.01 -3.12
CA GLN A 462 19.21 10.90 -2.89
C GLN A 462 19.59 10.14 -1.60
N SER A 463 18.81 9.09 -1.30
CA SER A 463 18.93 8.31 -0.07
C SER A 463 18.87 6.80 -0.35
N TYR A 464 19.12 5.99 0.67
CA TYR A 464 18.98 4.55 0.58
C TYR A 464 18.32 3.98 1.84
N ALA A 465 17.73 2.80 1.71
CA ALA A 465 17.25 1.99 2.82
C ALA A 465 17.70 0.54 2.66
N LEU A 466 18.01 -0.11 3.78
CA LEU A 466 18.17 -1.56 3.85
C LEU A 466 16.97 -2.14 4.57
N VAL A 467 16.30 -3.09 3.94
CA VAL A 467 15.18 -3.81 4.54
C VAL A 467 15.44 -5.31 4.47
N ARG A 468 14.96 -6.06 5.47
CA ARG A 468 15.10 -7.51 5.52
C ARG A 468 13.77 -8.20 5.71
N PHE A 469 13.62 -9.34 5.05
CA PHE A 469 12.52 -10.26 5.31
C PHE A 469 13.00 -11.71 5.16
N LYS A 470 12.22 -12.63 5.68
CA LYS A 470 12.41 -14.05 5.46
C LYS A 470 11.49 -14.51 4.35
N ALA A 471 12.01 -15.29 3.41
CA ALA A 471 11.22 -15.90 2.34
C ALA A 471 10.48 -17.14 2.89
N ASP A 472 9.45 -16.90 3.71
CA ASP A 472 8.66 -17.93 4.42
C ASP A 472 7.21 -18.01 3.93
N ASN A 473 6.89 -17.31 2.84
CA ASN A 473 5.57 -17.26 2.23
C ASN A 473 5.64 -17.68 0.74
N PRO A 474 5.66 -18.98 0.41
CA PRO A 474 5.78 -19.46 -0.96
C PRO A 474 4.75 -18.84 -1.89
N GLY A 475 5.22 -18.15 -2.96
CA GLY A 475 4.33 -17.42 -3.87
C GLY A 475 5.07 -16.55 -4.87
N ILE A 476 4.29 -15.83 -5.65
CA ILE A 476 4.76 -14.80 -6.57
C ILE A 476 4.40 -13.46 -5.95
N TRP A 477 5.40 -12.64 -5.63
CA TRP A 477 5.20 -11.40 -4.90
C TRP A 477 5.82 -10.22 -5.63
N MET A 478 5.05 -9.16 -5.83
CA MET A 478 5.59 -7.94 -6.40
C MET A 478 6.30 -7.10 -5.34
N MET A 479 7.41 -6.49 -5.73
CA MET A 479 7.97 -5.32 -5.08
C MET A 479 7.90 -4.17 -6.07
N HIS A 480 7.23 -3.07 -5.70
CA HIS A 480 7.05 -1.95 -6.60
C HIS A 480 6.97 -0.61 -5.87
N CYS A 481 7.21 0.47 -6.61
CA CYS A 481 6.89 1.81 -6.11
C CYS A 481 5.37 1.95 -5.97
N HIS A 482 4.89 2.39 -4.80
CA HIS A 482 3.46 2.56 -4.57
C HIS A 482 2.90 3.91 -5.08
N MET A 483 3.76 4.75 -5.64
CA MET A 483 3.27 5.81 -6.54
C MET A 483 2.81 5.14 -7.83
N GLN A 484 1.49 5.07 -8.03
CA GLN A 484 0.90 4.23 -9.07
C GLN A 484 1.43 4.50 -10.47
N PHE A 485 1.61 5.77 -10.81
CA PHE A 485 2.13 6.11 -12.13
C PHE A 485 3.59 5.72 -12.33
N HIS A 486 4.40 5.66 -11.27
CA HIS A 486 5.76 5.12 -11.34
C HIS A 486 5.77 3.59 -11.51
N ASN A 487 4.79 2.91 -10.90
CA ASN A 487 4.57 1.48 -11.14
C ASN A 487 4.19 1.22 -12.60
N GLU A 488 3.28 2.01 -13.17
CA GLU A 488 2.91 1.94 -14.61
C GLU A 488 4.10 2.26 -15.54
N GLN A 489 5.00 3.13 -15.11
CA GLN A 489 6.24 3.42 -15.84
C GLN A 489 7.30 2.31 -15.70
N GLY A 490 7.07 1.28 -14.88
CA GLY A 490 7.89 0.08 -14.78
C GLY A 490 8.78 -0.01 -13.54
N LEU A 491 8.53 0.76 -12.48
CA LEU A 491 9.31 0.67 -11.24
C LEU A 491 8.83 -0.48 -10.35
N ALA A 492 9.07 -1.70 -10.82
CA ALA A 492 8.69 -2.94 -10.14
C ALA A 492 9.66 -4.08 -10.43
N LEU A 493 9.59 -5.13 -9.62
CA LEU A 493 10.21 -6.45 -9.81
C LEU A 493 9.30 -7.53 -9.22
N THR A 494 9.62 -8.81 -9.51
CA THR A 494 8.84 -9.95 -9.04
C THR A 494 9.72 -10.93 -8.27
N PHE A 495 9.38 -11.21 -7.02
CA PHE A 495 9.93 -12.35 -6.29
C PHE A 495 9.22 -13.64 -6.68
N ILE A 496 9.99 -14.65 -7.04
CA ILE A 496 9.53 -16.02 -7.25
C ILE A 496 10.00 -16.79 -6.01
N GLU A 497 9.16 -16.83 -5.01
CA GLU A 497 9.54 -17.32 -3.69
C GLU A 497 9.20 -18.79 -3.54
N ALA A 498 10.22 -19.59 -3.21
CA ALA A 498 10.08 -21.01 -2.94
C ALA A 498 9.37 -21.77 -4.09
N PRO A 499 9.87 -21.74 -5.33
CA PRO A 499 9.19 -22.34 -6.48
C PRO A 499 8.88 -23.83 -6.31
N PHE A 500 9.67 -24.56 -5.52
CA PHE A 500 9.37 -25.95 -5.21
C PHE A 500 8.06 -26.12 -4.44
N GLN A 501 7.85 -25.29 -3.41
CA GLN A 501 6.62 -25.30 -2.61
C GLN A 501 5.43 -24.83 -3.45
N ILE A 502 5.59 -23.79 -4.28
CA ILE A 502 4.54 -23.35 -5.21
C ILE A 502 4.05 -24.52 -6.05
N ILE A 503 4.96 -25.25 -6.72
CA ILE A 503 4.61 -26.35 -7.63
C ILE A 503 3.91 -27.49 -6.90
N ASN A 504 4.31 -27.82 -5.68
CA ASN A 504 3.77 -28.96 -4.96
C ASN A 504 2.49 -28.64 -4.16
N ASP A 505 2.38 -27.43 -3.63
CA ASP A 505 1.35 -27.10 -2.63
C ASP A 505 0.25 -26.18 -3.19
N THR A 506 0.45 -25.56 -4.37
CA THR A 506 -0.51 -24.61 -4.93
C THR A 506 -1.36 -25.26 -6.01
N LYS A 507 -2.69 -25.10 -5.88
CA LYS A 507 -3.65 -25.44 -6.92
C LYS A 507 -4.44 -24.21 -7.31
N LEU A 508 -4.34 -23.81 -8.58
CA LEU A 508 -5.09 -22.66 -9.08
C LEU A 508 -6.61 -22.92 -9.07
N PRO A 509 -7.40 -21.92 -8.68
CA PRO A 509 -8.85 -21.97 -8.87
C PRO A 509 -9.21 -22.05 -10.37
N ASP A 510 -10.17 -22.93 -10.72
CA ASP A 510 -10.67 -23.05 -12.10
C ASP A 510 -11.17 -21.70 -12.65
N GLN A 511 -11.70 -20.84 -11.79
CA GLN A 511 -12.21 -19.52 -12.16
C GLN A 511 -11.10 -18.60 -12.66
N LEU A 512 -9.88 -18.66 -12.06
CA LEU A 512 -8.71 -17.92 -12.54
C LEU A 512 -8.38 -18.30 -13.98
N LEU A 513 -8.26 -19.61 -14.26
CA LEU A 513 -7.94 -20.10 -15.60
C LEU A 513 -9.02 -19.76 -16.63
N LYS A 514 -10.30 -19.78 -16.23
CA LYS A 514 -11.43 -19.32 -17.07
C LYS A 514 -11.33 -17.83 -17.40
N ASN A 515 -10.96 -17.00 -16.43
CA ASN A 515 -10.76 -15.57 -16.64
C ASN A 515 -9.59 -15.31 -17.61
N CYS A 516 -8.47 -16.02 -17.46
CA CYS A 516 -7.36 -15.94 -18.40
C CYS A 516 -7.81 -16.29 -19.83
N ALA A 517 -8.50 -17.41 -20.00
CA ALA A 517 -8.99 -17.85 -21.31
C ALA A 517 -9.98 -16.84 -21.93
N ALA A 518 -10.87 -16.24 -21.13
CA ALA A 518 -11.81 -15.22 -21.58
C ALA A 518 -11.11 -13.94 -22.06
N LEU A 519 -9.92 -13.64 -21.54
CA LEU A 519 -9.05 -12.52 -21.96
C LEU A 519 -8.10 -12.91 -23.11
N GLY A 520 -8.19 -14.15 -23.63
CA GLY A 520 -7.27 -14.65 -24.67
C GLY A 520 -5.85 -14.90 -24.17
N ILE A 521 -5.65 -14.99 -22.84
CA ILE A 521 -4.36 -15.22 -22.21
C ILE A 521 -4.13 -16.73 -22.09
N PRO A 522 -2.95 -17.26 -22.50
CA PRO A 522 -2.63 -18.67 -22.33
C PRO A 522 -2.62 -19.08 -20.85
N THR A 523 -3.11 -20.29 -20.57
CA THR A 523 -3.23 -20.83 -19.22
C THR A 523 -2.09 -21.76 -18.82
N SER A 524 -0.99 -21.74 -19.57
CA SER A 524 0.21 -22.55 -19.32
C SER A 524 1.41 -22.05 -20.11
N GLY A 525 2.60 -22.49 -19.70
CA GLY A 525 3.85 -22.21 -20.38
C GLY A 525 4.64 -21.05 -19.76
N ASN A 526 5.68 -20.61 -20.46
CA ASN A 526 6.50 -19.47 -20.03
C ASN A 526 5.75 -18.13 -20.15
N ALA A 527 6.41 -17.02 -19.89
CA ALA A 527 5.81 -15.67 -19.95
C ALA A 527 5.06 -15.37 -21.25
N MET A 528 5.36 -16.09 -22.35
CA MET A 528 4.71 -15.98 -23.67
C MET A 528 3.68 -17.09 -23.94
N GLY A 529 3.41 -17.99 -22.98
CA GLY A 529 2.54 -19.15 -23.17
C GLY A 529 3.16 -20.27 -24.02
N ARG A 530 4.49 -20.31 -24.14
CA ARG A 530 5.23 -21.28 -24.93
C ARG A 530 5.96 -22.29 -24.07
N LYS A 531 6.47 -23.35 -24.69
CA LYS A 531 7.27 -24.35 -23.96
C LYS A 531 8.72 -23.92 -23.81
N GLY A 532 9.29 -24.21 -22.64
CA GLY A 532 10.70 -24.00 -22.39
C GLY A 532 11.08 -22.53 -22.29
N LEU A 533 12.26 -22.20 -22.83
CA LEU A 533 12.82 -20.84 -22.83
C LEU A 533 12.54 -20.09 -24.15
N ASP A 534 11.56 -20.51 -24.93
CA ASP A 534 11.20 -19.82 -26.17
C ASP A 534 10.41 -18.54 -25.86
N LEU A 535 11.14 -17.43 -25.74
CA LEU A 535 10.62 -16.07 -25.60
C LEU A 535 10.85 -15.24 -26.88
N ALA A 536 11.02 -15.88 -28.02
CA ALA A 536 11.22 -15.18 -29.28
C ALA A 536 10.05 -14.23 -29.57
N ASN A 537 10.36 -13.00 -29.99
CA ASN A 537 9.39 -11.94 -30.22
C ASN A 537 8.51 -11.59 -29.00
N ASP A 538 9.06 -11.71 -27.80
CA ASP A 538 8.43 -11.13 -26.62
C ASP A 538 8.27 -9.62 -26.84
N PRO A 539 7.03 -9.09 -26.92
CA PRO A 539 6.80 -7.66 -27.11
C PRO A 539 7.34 -6.83 -25.94
N HIS A 540 7.60 -7.50 -24.82
CA HIS A 540 8.20 -6.93 -23.62
C HIS A 540 9.70 -7.27 -23.51
N GLY A 541 10.38 -7.66 -24.58
CA GLY A 541 11.82 -7.87 -24.62
C GLY A 541 12.63 -6.65 -24.16
N PRO A 542 13.95 -6.79 -23.96
CA PRO A 542 14.75 -5.69 -23.42
C PRO A 542 14.61 -4.43 -24.27
N TYR A 543 14.34 -3.29 -23.64
CA TYR A 543 14.48 -1.99 -24.26
C TYR A 543 15.89 -1.48 -23.94
N PRO A 544 16.80 -1.41 -24.90
CA PRO A 544 18.04 -0.73 -24.68
C PRO A 544 17.76 0.76 -24.38
N LEU A 545 18.56 1.34 -23.50
CA LEU A 545 18.51 2.78 -23.26
C LEU A 545 18.81 3.51 -24.56
N ALA A 546 17.98 4.47 -24.95
CA ALA A 546 18.26 5.33 -26.09
C ALA A 546 19.51 6.14 -25.76
N GLY A 547 20.58 5.87 -26.51
CA GLY A 547 21.91 6.44 -26.51
C GLY A 547 22.35 7.34 -25.35
N PHE A 548 23.35 6.88 -24.62
CA PHE A 548 24.25 7.77 -23.87
C PHE A 548 25.31 8.32 -24.78
#